data_61b927df83f81c05ebec88d5914a8324
#
_entry.id   61b927df83f81c05ebec88d5914a8324
#
_cell.length_a   1.000
_cell.length_b   1.000
_cell.length_c   1.000
_cell.angle_alpha   90.00
_cell.angle_beta   90.00
_cell.angle_gamma   90.00
#
_symmetry.space_group_name_H-M   'P 1'
#
loop_
_entity.id
_entity.type
_entity.pdbx_description
1 polymer ?
#
loop_
_entity_poly.entity_id
_entity_poly.type
_entity_poly.pdbx_seq_one_letter_code
_entity_poly.pdbx_strand_id
1 'polypeptide(L)'
;KVDLSFNVGANENVAQNTGDGNLIIKNIEDIQGGFGNDILIGNDDKNTILGGTGNDTLVGKGANDYLDGGVDEYSHKLNINGTPTIGNTYSFTIGTTIISFLATSANAQDIITGLFNAFETNNEAKKVASLIKDGDSLYMYTPQNITNVTGLIDDTSLTYKDTVDYSLSDKVVVDMNDSTNTDTSKIEYGIATHEDGSKDTLVSIE
;
A
#
# COMPACT_ATOMS: atom_id res chain seq x y z
N LYS A 1 1.76 -7.70 5.61
CA LYS A 1 3.11 -8.24 5.36
C LYS A 1 3.03 -9.64 4.80
N VAL A 2 3.74 -9.90 3.71
CA VAL A 2 3.95 -11.24 3.14
C VAL A 2 5.46 -11.50 3.02
N ASP A 3 5.91 -12.70 3.39
CA ASP A 3 7.32 -13.10 3.36
C ASP A 3 7.43 -14.53 2.78
N LEU A 4 7.88 -14.65 1.54
CA LEU A 4 8.02 -15.94 0.84
C LEU A 4 9.14 -16.81 1.42
N SER A 5 10.15 -16.20 2.02
CA SER A 5 11.25 -16.93 2.65
C SER A 5 10.92 -17.51 4.02
N PHE A 6 9.76 -17.17 4.60
CA PHE A 6 9.40 -17.54 5.96
C PHE A 6 9.26 -19.07 6.14
N ASN A 7 8.77 -19.76 5.11
CA ASN A 7 8.53 -21.21 5.15
C ASN A 7 9.67 -22.03 4.52
N VAL A 8 10.92 -21.62 4.78
CA VAL A 8 12.13 -22.32 4.31
C VAL A 8 12.86 -22.93 5.50
N GLY A 9 13.30 -24.19 5.37
CA GLY A 9 14.06 -24.88 6.41
C GLY A 9 13.29 -25.04 7.71
N ALA A 10 13.81 -24.49 8.83
CA ALA A 10 13.23 -24.66 10.16
C ALA A 10 11.81 -24.08 10.30
N ASN A 11 11.41 -23.16 9.44
CA ASN A 11 10.10 -22.52 9.46
C ASN A 11 9.07 -23.19 8.54
N GLU A 12 9.42 -24.33 7.95
CA GLU A 12 8.53 -25.06 7.06
C GLU A 12 7.21 -25.45 7.78
N ASN A 13 6.08 -25.10 7.16
CA ASN A 13 4.72 -25.26 7.73
C ASN A 13 4.36 -24.35 8.91
N VAL A 14 5.13 -23.34 9.22
CA VAL A 14 4.76 -22.31 10.20
C VAL A 14 3.92 -21.23 9.52
N ALA A 15 2.77 -20.88 10.11
CA ALA A 15 1.93 -19.81 9.59
C ALA A 15 2.53 -18.44 9.93
N GLN A 16 2.57 -17.54 8.94
CA GLN A 16 2.91 -16.14 9.13
C GLN A 16 1.62 -15.30 9.27
N ASN A 17 1.69 -14.24 10.07
CA ASN A 17 0.60 -13.27 10.18
C ASN A 17 0.69 -12.28 9.01
N THR A 18 -0.30 -12.29 8.12
CA THR A 18 -0.36 -11.43 6.94
C THR A 18 -1.18 -10.16 7.16
N GLY A 19 -1.81 -10.00 8.31
CA GLY A 19 -2.74 -8.91 8.62
C GLY A 19 -4.18 -9.42 8.74
N ASP A 20 -4.65 -10.19 7.76
CA ASP A 20 -5.98 -10.80 7.74
C ASP A 20 -6.02 -12.20 8.38
N GLY A 21 -4.99 -12.55 9.13
CA GLY A 21 -4.88 -13.83 9.80
C GLY A 21 -3.54 -14.51 9.58
N ASN A 22 -3.46 -15.79 9.98
CA ASN A 22 -2.26 -16.60 9.83
C ASN A 22 -2.34 -17.48 8.59
N LEU A 23 -1.36 -17.39 7.72
CA LEU A 23 -1.32 -18.10 6.45
C LEU A 23 0.00 -18.85 6.28
N ILE A 24 -0.04 -20.08 5.77
CA ILE A 24 1.14 -20.82 5.32
C ILE A 24 1.28 -20.65 3.82
N ILE A 25 2.35 -20.01 3.38
CA ILE A 25 2.62 -19.72 1.97
C ILE A 25 3.84 -20.55 1.56
N LYS A 26 3.71 -21.31 0.48
CA LYS A 26 4.78 -22.17 -0.05
C LYS A 26 4.74 -22.23 -1.56
N ASN A 27 5.91 -22.35 -2.20
CA ASN A 27 6.05 -22.48 -3.64
C ASN A 27 5.32 -21.37 -4.40
N ILE A 28 5.50 -20.16 -3.92
CA ILE A 28 5.00 -18.93 -4.54
C ILE A 28 6.21 -18.07 -4.84
N GLU A 29 6.35 -17.65 -6.08
CA GLU A 29 7.44 -16.81 -6.57
C GLU A 29 6.99 -15.37 -6.82
N ASP A 30 5.68 -15.15 -7.02
CA ASP A 30 5.15 -13.83 -7.32
C ASP A 30 4.24 -13.35 -6.20
N ILE A 31 4.39 -12.07 -5.81
CA ILE A 31 3.56 -11.42 -4.80
C ILE A 31 2.99 -10.14 -5.39
N GLN A 32 1.72 -9.91 -5.13
CA GLN A 32 1.09 -8.62 -5.35
C GLN A 32 0.50 -8.13 -4.03
N GLY A 33 0.85 -6.90 -3.62
CA GLY A 33 0.19 -6.15 -2.57
C GLY A 33 -1.21 -5.70 -3.02
N GLY A 34 -1.69 -4.66 -2.48
CA GLY A 34 -3.02 -4.17 -2.82
C GLY A 34 -3.10 -2.67 -2.65
N PHE A 35 -4.10 -2.23 -1.91
CA PHE A 35 -4.18 -0.87 -1.42
C PHE A 35 -3.56 -0.80 -0.03
N GLY A 36 -2.82 0.27 0.27
CA GLY A 36 -2.21 0.50 1.57
C GLY A 36 -0.73 0.13 1.64
N ASN A 37 -0.10 0.41 2.75
CA ASN A 37 1.34 0.22 2.93
C ASN A 37 1.67 -1.26 3.16
N ASP A 38 2.29 -1.90 2.20
CA ASP A 38 2.64 -3.31 2.24
C ASP A 38 4.13 -3.56 2.57
N ILE A 39 4.42 -4.70 3.16
CA ILE A 39 5.77 -5.23 3.31
C ILE A 39 5.80 -6.59 2.62
N LEU A 40 6.46 -6.65 1.45
CA LEU A 40 6.52 -7.80 0.58
C LEU A 40 7.96 -8.31 0.50
N ILE A 41 8.18 -9.55 0.88
CA ILE A 41 9.51 -10.15 0.97
C ILE A 41 9.55 -11.41 0.12
N GLY A 42 10.45 -11.44 -0.85
CA GLY A 42 10.75 -12.59 -1.70
C GLY A 42 11.56 -13.68 -1.00
N ASN A 43 12.14 -14.54 -1.80
CA ASN A 43 13.01 -15.64 -1.38
C ASN A 43 14.31 -15.66 -2.22
N ASP A 44 15.07 -16.75 -2.19
CA ASP A 44 16.32 -16.85 -2.95
C ASP A 44 16.12 -17.30 -4.42
N ASP A 45 14.88 -17.48 -4.87
CA ASP A 45 14.50 -17.73 -6.25
C ASP A 45 14.06 -16.42 -6.93
N LYS A 46 13.98 -16.43 -8.26
CA LYS A 46 13.49 -15.27 -9.01
C LYS A 46 12.04 -14.95 -8.66
N ASN A 47 11.79 -13.72 -8.21
CA ASN A 47 10.46 -13.24 -7.83
C ASN A 47 9.96 -12.09 -8.71
N THR A 48 8.64 -11.95 -8.80
CA THR A 48 7.96 -10.73 -9.23
C THR A 48 7.20 -10.16 -8.03
N ILE A 49 7.57 -8.98 -7.59
CA ILE A 49 6.97 -8.33 -6.42
C ILE A 49 6.37 -7.00 -6.85
N LEU A 50 5.04 -6.91 -6.77
CA LEU A 50 4.27 -5.72 -7.12
C LEU A 50 3.70 -5.11 -5.84
N GLY A 51 4.10 -3.90 -5.48
CA GLY A 51 3.62 -3.19 -4.30
C GLY A 51 2.12 -2.89 -4.40
N GLY A 52 1.74 -2.12 -5.38
CA GLY A 52 0.36 -1.72 -5.59
C GLY A 52 0.18 -0.22 -5.39
N THR A 53 -0.62 0.17 -4.42
CA THR A 53 -0.81 1.58 -4.07
C THR A 53 -0.54 1.81 -2.59
N GLY A 54 0.12 2.89 -2.28
CA GLY A 54 0.57 3.24 -0.94
C GLY A 54 2.08 3.29 -0.85
N ASN A 55 2.61 3.42 0.36
CA ASN A 55 4.06 3.41 0.59
C ASN A 55 4.49 1.98 0.92
N ASP A 56 5.05 1.29 -0.06
CA ASP A 56 5.39 -0.11 0.05
C ASP A 56 6.86 -0.33 0.39
N THR A 57 7.16 -1.46 1.00
CA THR A 57 8.52 -1.93 1.24
C THR A 57 8.70 -3.28 0.55
N LEU A 58 9.58 -3.32 -0.43
CA LEU A 58 9.86 -4.49 -1.25
C LEU A 58 11.25 -5.02 -0.94
N VAL A 59 11.36 -6.33 -0.75
CA VAL A 59 12.63 -7.03 -0.51
C VAL A 59 12.72 -8.21 -1.46
N GLY A 60 13.58 -8.15 -2.48
CA GLY A 60 13.77 -9.25 -3.45
C GLY A 60 14.47 -10.46 -2.83
N LYS A 61 15.58 -10.26 -2.18
CA LYS A 61 16.58 -11.19 -1.66
C LYS A 61 17.56 -11.66 -2.73
N GLY A 62 17.52 -12.93 -3.11
CA GLY A 62 18.47 -13.53 -4.04
C GLY A 62 17.91 -13.70 -5.45
N ALA A 63 18.77 -14.06 -6.39
CA ALA A 63 18.50 -14.21 -7.82
C ALA A 63 18.22 -12.87 -8.54
N ASN A 64 17.45 -12.88 -9.64
CA ASN A 64 17.14 -11.68 -10.43
C ASN A 64 15.66 -11.38 -10.30
N ASP A 65 15.33 -10.41 -9.49
CA ASP A 65 13.95 -10.07 -9.17
C ASP A 65 13.42 -8.93 -10.04
N TYR A 66 12.10 -8.86 -10.12
CA TYR A 66 11.37 -7.71 -10.65
C TYR A 66 10.59 -7.07 -9.50
N LEU A 67 10.96 -5.84 -9.14
CA LEU A 67 10.37 -5.10 -8.02
C LEU A 67 9.71 -3.84 -8.57
N ASP A 68 8.38 -3.77 -8.43
CA ASP A 68 7.56 -2.67 -8.89
C ASP A 68 6.82 -2.08 -7.70
N GLY A 69 7.15 -0.85 -7.32
CA GLY A 69 6.47 -0.15 -6.22
C GLY A 69 5.00 0.07 -6.52
N GLY A 70 4.67 0.35 -7.77
CA GLY A 70 3.30 0.53 -8.20
C GLY A 70 3.08 1.84 -8.94
N VAL A 71 1.84 2.24 -9.02
CA VAL A 71 1.46 3.50 -9.66
C VAL A 71 1.01 4.50 -8.59
N ASP A 72 1.34 5.78 -8.82
CA ASP A 72 0.83 6.89 -8.02
C ASP A 72 -0.69 6.95 -8.16
N GLU A 73 -1.40 6.33 -7.23
CA GLU A 73 -2.84 6.40 -7.15
C GLU A 73 -3.25 7.43 -6.09
N TYR A 74 -4.46 7.96 -6.22
CA TYR A 74 -4.94 9.01 -5.33
C TYR A 74 -4.94 8.53 -3.87
N SER A 75 -4.10 9.14 -3.04
CA SER A 75 -4.21 9.04 -1.60
C SER A 75 -4.94 10.23 -1.04
N HIS A 76 -5.81 9.96 -0.12
CA HIS A 76 -6.62 10.96 0.54
C HIS A 76 -6.44 10.83 2.04
N LYS A 77 -6.20 11.95 2.71
CA LYS A 77 -6.28 12.06 4.16
C LYS A 77 -7.50 12.89 4.52
N LEU A 78 -8.51 12.23 5.06
CA LEU A 78 -9.75 12.88 5.49
C LEU A 78 -9.70 13.23 6.97
N ASN A 79 -9.88 14.50 7.26
CA ASN A 79 -9.96 15.03 8.62
C ASN A 79 -11.29 15.73 8.83
N ILE A 80 -11.74 15.85 10.07
CA ILE A 80 -12.94 16.63 10.38
C ILE A 80 -12.69 18.13 10.10
N ASN A 81 -13.64 18.74 9.40
CA ASN A 81 -13.62 20.17 9.14
C ASN A 81 -14.29 20.93 10.30
N GLY A 82 -13.49 21.61 11.09
CA GLY A 82 -13.96 22.41 12.22
C GLY A 82 -14.42 21.59 13.43
N THR A 83 -15.35 22.15 14.20
CA THR A 83 -15.87 21.49 15.41
C THR A 83 -17.04 20.57 15.05
N PRO A 84 -16.98 19.29 15.44
CA PRO A 84 -18.09 18.37 15.20
C PRO A 84 -19.41 18.82 15.84
N THR A 85 -20.50 18.58 15.12
CA THR A 85 -21.83 18.94 15.60
C THR A 85 -22.76 17.72 15.55
N ILE A 86 -23.43 17.43 16.67
CA ILE A 86 -24.41 16.37 16.77
C ILE A 86 -25.57 16.64 15.78
N GLY A 87 -25.98 15.58 15.07
CA GLY A 87 -27.04 15.66 14.06
C GLY A 87 -26.55 16.05 12.66
N ASN A 88 -25.29 16.42 12.48
CA ASN A 88 -24.72 16.62 11.15
C ASN A 88 -24.31 15.30 10.53
N THR A 89 -24.44 15.22 9.20
CA THR A 89 -23.93 14.09 8.42
C THR A 89 -22.55 14.41 7.86
N TYR A 90 -21.63 13.49 8.05
CA TYR A 90 -20.29 13.52 7.49
C TYR A 90 -20.23 12.45 6.40
N SER A 91 -19.66 12.77 5.25
CA SER A 91 -19.66 11.83 4.12
C SER A 91 -18.60 12.14 3.09
N PHE A 92 -18.29 11.12 2.29
CA PHE A 92 -17.53 11.21 1.05
C PHE A 92 -18.02 10.16 0.05
N THR A 93 -17.73 10.35 -1.22
CA THR A 93 -18.13 9.45 -2.31
C THR A 93 -16.89 8.90 -3.01
N ILE A 94 -16.79 7.59 -3.15
CA ILE A 94 -15.76 6.89 -3.93
C ILE A 94 -16.43 6.35 -5.21
N GLY A 95 -16.08 6.90 -6.36
CA GLY A 95 -16.78 6.58 -7.61
C GLY A 95 -18.27 6.91 -7.50
N THR A 96 -19.11 5.89 -7.38
CA THR A 96 -20.57 6.03 -7.19
C THR A 96 -21.04 5.66 -5.78
N THR A 97 -20.14 5.20 -4.91
CA THR A 97 -20.47 4.70 -3.57
C THR A 97 -20.35 5.79 -2.54
N ILE A 98 -21.42 6.07 -1.80
CA ILE A 98 -21.45 7.06 -0.72
C ILE A 98 -21.16 6.37 0.60
N ILE A 99 -20.18 6.88 1.33
CA ILE A 99 -19.88 6.52 2.72
C ILE A 99 -20.34 7.69 3.59
N SER A 100 -21.20 7.43 4.56
CA SER A 100 -21.74 8.49 5.41
C SER A 100 -21.97 8.04 6.85
N PHE A 101 -21.89 8.99 7.76
CA PHE A 101 -22.14 8.81 9.18
C PHE A 101 -22.89 10.02 9.78
N LEU A 102 -23.98 9.76 10.47
CA LEU A 102 -24.73 10.79 11.23
C LEU A 102 -24.11 10.90 12.60
N ALA A 103 -23.59 12.09 12.94
CA ALA A 103 -22.93 12.32 14.21
C ALA A 103 -23.89 12.23 15.39
N THR A 104 -23.61 11.34 16.30
CA THR A 104 -24.32 11.14 17.58
C THR A 104 -23.60 11.78 18.76
N SER A 105 -22.37 12.23 18.55
CA SER A 105 -21.53 12.96 19.50
C SER A 105 -20.83 14.15 18.84
N ALA A 106 -20.28 15.05 19.61
CA ALA A 106 -19.41 16.14 19.14
C ALA A 106 -17.92 15.78 19.20
N ASN A 107 -17.59 14.50 19.19
CA ASN A 107 -16.23 13.98 19.23
C ASN A 107 -15.78 13.58 17.81
N ALA A 108 -14.66 14.13 17.36
CA ALA A 108 -14.10 13.84 16.05
C ALA A 108 -13.79 12.33 15.87
N GLN A 109 -13.24 11.70 16.89
CA GLN A 109 -12.87 10.28 16.85
C GLN A 109 -14.09 9.35 16.68
N ASP A 110 -15.25 9.72 17.26
CA ASP A 110 -16.48 8.92 17.09
C ASP A 110 -16.99 9.01 15.64
N ILE A 111 -16.87 10.19 15.01
CA ILE A 111 -17.28 10.40 13.62
C ILE A 111 -16.33 9.65 12.68
N ILE A 112 -15.02 9.76 12.88
CA ILE A 112 -14.02 9.03 12.11
C ILE A 112 -14.22 7.52 12.25
N THR A 113 -14.48 7.03 13.46
CA THR A 113 -14.79 5.62 13.70
C THR A 113 -16.09 5.19 13.02
N GLY A 114 -17.10 6.04 13.04
CA GLY A 114 -18.37 5.78 12.35
C GLY A 114 -18.24 5.69 10.83
N LEU A 115 -17.46 6.59 10.22
CA LEU A 115 -17.15 6.56 8.79
C LEU A 115 -16.32 5.33 8.42
N PHE A 116 -15.32 4.99 9.22
CA PHE A 116 -14.52 3.78 9.03
C PHE A 116 -15.40 2.53 9.05
N ASN A 117 -16.27 2.39 10.04
CA ASN A 117 -17.19 1.26 10.14
C ASN A 117 -18.19 1.20 8.97
N ALA A 118 -18.68 2.37 8.52
CA ALA A 118 -19.55 2.44 7.35
C ALA A 118 -18.85 1.97 6.07
N PHE A 119 -17.56 2.30 5.91
CA PHE A 119 -16.73 1.79 4.82
C PHE A 119 -16.51 0.27 4.94
N GLU A 120 -16.09 -0.22 6.12
CA GLU A 120 -15.78 -1.63 6.36
C GLU A 120 -16.99 -2.56 6.11
N THR A 121 -18.20 -2.05 6.29
CA THR A 121 -19.44 -2.81 5.99
C THR A 121 -19.89 -2.68 4.53
N ASN A 122 -19.23 -1.83 3.73
CA ASN A 122 -19.62 -1.59 2.33
C ASN A 122 -18.72 -2.36 1.36
N ASN A 123 -19.22 -3.49 0.85
CA ASN A 123 -18.45 -4.35 -0.04
C ASN A 123 -18.10 -3.70 -1.40
N GLU A 124 -18.90 -2.75 -1.89
CA GLU A 124 -18.59 -2.08 -3.16
C GLU A 124 -17.46 -1.07 -2.99
N ALA A 125 -17.41 -0.33 -1.88
CA ALA A 125 -16.30 0.55 -1.55
C ALA A 125 -14.98 -0.24 -1.40
N LYS A 126 -15.02 -1.37 -0.74
CA LYS A 126 -13.85 -2.23 -0.49
C LYS A 126 -13.28 -2.91 -1.74
N LYS A 127 -14.01 -2.94 -2.85
CA LYS A 127 -13.49 -3.43 -4.14
C LYS A 127 -12.56 -2.42 -4.84
N VAL A 128 -12.69 -1.15 -4.49
CA VAL A 128 -12.03 -0.04 -5.22
C VAL A 128 -11.17 0.85 -4.33
N ALA A 129 -11.17 0.60 -3.04
CA ALA A 129 -10.39 1.36 -2.07
C ALA A 129 -10.05 0.54 -0.83
N SER A 130 -9.00 0.94 -0.12
CA SER A 130 -8.75 0.54 1.26
C SER A 130 -8.75 1.78 2.16
N LEU A 131 -9.15 1.59 3.41
CA LEU A 131 -9.27 2.67 4.37
C LEU A 131 -8.55 2.28 5.66
N ILE A 132 -7.71 3.18 6.15
CA ILE A 132 -7.01 3.03 7.42
C ILE A 132 -7.46 4.15 8.36
N LYS A 133 -7.77 3.79 9.59
CA LYS A 133 -8.05 4.77 10.65
C LYS A 133 -6.81 4.96 11.52
N ASP A 134 -6.33 6.20 11.64
CA ASP A 134 -5.27 6.58 12.55
C ASP A 134 -5.65 7.86 13.31
N GLY A 135 -5.89 7.73 14.62
CA GLY A 135 -6.36 8.81 15.44
C GLY A 135 -7.66 9.42 14.92
N ASP A 136 -7.61 10.73 14.65
CA ASP A 136 -8.73 11.54 14.14
C ASP A 136 -8.73 11.69 12.61
N SER A 137 -8.03 10.80 11.91
CA SER A 137 -7.87 10.82 10.45
C SER A 137 -8.27 9.49 9.83
N LEU A 138 -8.75 9.56 8.57
CA LEU A 138 -8.87 8.42 7.68
C LEU A 138 -7.89 8.59 6.53
N TYR A 139 -7.10 7.56 6.28
CA TYR A 139 -6.21 7.48 5.12
C TYR A 139 -6.84 6.54 4.12
N MET A 140 -7.09 7.02 2.91
CA MET A 140 -7.71 6.23 1.85
C MET A 140 -6.76 6.06 0.69
N TYR A 141 -6.59 4.82 0.27
CA TYR A 141 -5.88 4.41 -0.92
C TYR A 141 -6.90 3.98 -1.97
N THR A 142 -6.92 4.67 -3.10
CA THR A 142 -7.88 4.40 -4.17
C THR A 142 -7.40 4.97 -5.50
N PRO A 143 -7.58 4.24 -6.64
CA PRO A 143 -7.35 4.78 -7.98
C PRO A 143 -8.44 5.77 -8.41
N GLN A 144 -9.43 6.02 -7.57
CA GLN A 144 -10.57 6.86 -7.89
C GLN A 144 -10.55 8.16 -7.08
N ASN A 145 -10.91 9.25 -7.74
CA ASN A 145 -11.16 10.50 -7.03
C ASN A 145 -12.29 10.33 -6.03
N ILE A 146 -12.11 10.87 -4.83
CA ILE A 146 -13.22 11.10 -3.93
C ILE A 146 -13.92 12.41 -4.26
N THR A 147 -15.24 12.38 -4.12
CA THR A 147 -16.10 13.54 -4.40
C THR A 147 -17.14 13.72 -3.29
N ASN A 148 -17.89 14.83 -3.34
CA ASN A 148 -18.96 15.14 -2.40
C ASN A 148 -18.54 15.01 -0.93
N VAL A 149 -17.34 15.51 -0.62
CA VAL A 149 -16.80 15.52 0.75
C VAL A 149 -17.60 16.51 1.59
N THR A 150 -18.28 16.04 2.62
CA THR A 150 -19.14 16.86 3.49
C THR A 150 -18.69 16.75 4.94
N GLY A 151 -18.43 17.90 5.55
CA GLY A 151 -17.97 17.99 6.96
C GLY A 151 -16.54 17.53 7.19
N LEU A 152 -15.81 17.22 6.12
CA LEU A 152 -14.42 16.76 6.14
C LEU A 152 -13.54 17.68 5.30
N ILE A 153 -12.25 17.67 5.58
CA ILE A 153 -11.19 18.20 4.71
C ILE A 153 -10.50 17.00 4.07
N ASP A 154 -10.35 17.05 2.77
CA ASP A 154 -9.58 16.09 1.99
C ASP A 154 -8.20 16.68 1.69
N ASP A 155 -7.16 16.08 2.24
CA ASP A 155 -5.78 16.44 1.98
C ASP A 155 -5.19 15.41 1.01
N THR A 156 -4.94 15.86 -0.21
CA THR A 156 -4.34 15.07 -1.29
C THR A 156 -2.85 15.35 -1.47
N SER A 157 -2.24 16.10 -0.54
CA SER A 157 -0.80 16.44 -0.59
C SER A 157 0.11 15.29 -0.16
N LEU A 158 -0.43 14.10 0.06
CA LEU A 158 0.33 12.91 0.43
C LEU A 158 1.23 12.50 -0.74
N THR A 159 2.53 12.43 -0.49
CA THR A 159 3.49 11.86 -1.43
C THR A 159 3.65 10.38 -1.14
N TYR A 160 3.65 9.58 -2.18
CA TYR A 160 4.00 8.16 -2.10
C TYR A 160 5.51 8.02 -2.02
N LYS A 161 5.94 7.00 -1.35
CA LYS A 161 7.35 6.64 -1.29
C LYS A 161 7.49 5.14 -1.13
N ASP A 162 7.80 4.47 -2.21
CA ASP A 162 8.14 3.07 -2.18
C ASP A 162 9.61 2.87 -1.82
N THR A 163 9.89 1.79 -1.16
CA THR A 163 11.23 1.47 -0.69
C THR A 163 11.61 0.05 -1.07
N VAL A 164 12.77 -0.10 -1.70
CA VAL A 164 13.43 -1.41 -1.80
C VAL A 164 14.46 -1.50 -0.69
N ASP A 165 14.36 -2.54 0.14
CA ASP A 165 15.24 -2.74 1.28
C ASP A 165 16.29 -3.82 0.98
N TYR A 166 17.53 -3.40 0.83
CA TYR A 166 18.70 -4.25 0.64
C TYR A 166 19.54 -4.40 1.93
N SER A 167 18.99 -4.06 3.09
CA SER A 167 19.72 -4.10 4.37
C SER A 167 20.22 -5.49 4.77
N LEU A 168 19.60 -6.53 4.23
CA LEU A 168 19.95 -7.94 4.49
C LEU A 168 20.75 -8.56 3.34
N SER A 169 21.02 -7.81 2.28
CA SER A 169 21.81 -8.26 1.14
C SER A 169 23.30 -7.95 1.36
N ASP A 170 24.16 -8.69 0.64
CA ASP A 170 25.57 -8.34 0.51
C ASP A 170 25.68 -6.99 -0.25
N LYS A 171 26.87 -6.63 -0.67
CA LYS A 171 27.09 -5.37 -1.37
C LYS A 171 26.19 -5.26 -2.61
N VAL A 172 25.34 -4.25 -2.65
CA VAL A 172 24.43 -3.93 -3.76
C VAL A 172 24.79 -2.56 -4.34
N VAL A 173 24.79 -2.45 -5.66
CA VAL A 173 24.93 -1.18 -6.39
C VAL A 173 23.59 -0.91 -7.08
N VAL A 174 22.93 0.19 -6.70
CA VAL A 174 21.66 0.62 -7.30
C VAL A 174 21.93 1.73 -8.31
N ASP A 175 21.50 1.53 -9.55
CA ASP A 175 21.51 2.54 -10.61
C ASP A 175 20.08 2.86 -11.02
N MET A 176 19.58 4.01 -10.60
CA MET A 176 18.24 4.51 -10.94
C MET A 176 18.20 5.28 -12.28
N ASN A 177 19.34 5.36 -13.00
CA ASN A 177 19.42 6.05 -14.28
C ASN A 177 19.69 5.09 -15.44
N ASP A 178 18.97 3.97 -15.51
CA ASP A 178 19.13 3.08 -16.67
C ASP A 178 18.68 3.78 -17.95
N SER A 179 19.67 4.34 -18.67
CA SER A 179 19.48 5.06 -19.93
C SER A 179 19.01 4.18 -21.11
N THR A 180 18.80 2.90 -20.89
CA THR A 180 18.27 1.98 -21.90
C THR A 180 16.75 2.06 -22.03
N ASN A 181 16.07 2.66 -21.06
CA ASN A 181 14.64 2.89 -21.14
C ASN A 181 14.33 4.16 -21.96
N THR A 182 13.72 3.97 -23.11
CA THR A 182 13.28 5.06 -23.99
C THR A 182 11.84 5.50 -23.77
N ASP A 183 11.14 4.92 -22.79
CA ASP A 183 9.77 5.30 -22.46
C ASP A 183 9.79 6.54 -21.55
N THR A 184 9.37 7.66 -22.10
CA THR A 184 9.35 8.96 -21.42
C THR A 184 8.08 9.18 -20.57
N SER A 185 7.22 8.18 -20.40
CA SER A 185 6.03 8.26 -19.56
C SER A 185 6.33 7.82 -18.13
N LYS A 186 7.02 8.68 -17.36
CA LYS A 186 7.10 8.70 -15.87
C LYS A 186 7.29 7.38 -15.08
N ILE A 187 7.68 6.28 -15.70
CA ILE A 187 8.09 5.08 -14.95
C ILE A 187 9.59 5.19 -14.74
N GLU A 188 10.01 5.39 -13.52
CA GLU A 188 11.43 5.35 -13.16
C GLU A 188 11.88 3.89 -13.12
N TYR A 189 12.92 3.58 -13.89
CA TYR A 189 13.55 2.27 -13.91
C TYR A 189 14.92 2.34 -13.25
N GLY A 190 15.24 1.33 -12.48
CA GLY A 190 16.55 1.15 -11.90
C GLY A 190 17.01 -0.30 -11.98
N ILE A 191 18.30 -0.51 -11.80
CA ILE A 191 18.89 -1.84 -11.67
C ILE A 191 19.70 -1.87 -10.38
N ALA A 192 19.39 -2.83 -9.52
CA ALA A 192 20.24 -3.19 -8.40
C ALA A 192 21.12 -4.39 -8.77
N THR A 193 22.43 -4.25 -8.68
CA THR A 193 23.37 -5.34 -8.98
C THR A 193 23.99 -5.84 -7.68
N HIS A 194 23.85 -7.12 -7.41
CA HIS A 194 24.37 -7.82 -6.25
C HIS A 194 25.84 -8.24 -6.45
N GLU A 195 26.54 -8.57 -5.37
CA GLU A 195 27.96 -8.99 -5.42
C GLU A 195 28.15 -10.28 -6.22
N ASP A 196 27.17 -11.18 -6.22
CA ASP A 196 27.19 -12.42 -7.01
C ASP A 196 26.91 -12.21 -8.51
N GLY A 197 26.58 -10.99 -8.91
CA GLY A 197 26.29 -10.58 -10.28
C GLY A 197 24.81 -10.73 -10.67
N SER A 198 23.94 -11.17 -9.77
CA SER A 198 22.49 -11.13 -9.98
C SER A 198 21.99 -9.68 -10.05
N LYS A 199 20.84 -9.46 -10.68
CA LYS A 199 20.31 -8.13 -10.92
C LYS A 199 18.81 -8.09 -10.71
N ASP A 200 18.37 -7.16 -9.87
CA ASP A 200 16.96 -6.84 -9.74
C ASP A 200 16.58 -5.70 -10.68
N THR A 201 15.40 -5.77 -11.22
CA THR A 201 14.77 -4.68 -11.97
C THR A 201 13.86 -3.92 -11.04
N LEU A 202 14.10 -2.61 -10.91
CA LEU A 202 13.34 -1.72 -10.06
C LEU A 202 12.43 -0.84 -10.92
N VAL A 203 11.17 -0.77 -10.57
CA VAL A 203 10.17 0.03 -11.29
C VAL A 203 9.35 0.81 -10.29
N SER A 204 9.07 2.08 -10.59
CA SER A 204 8.22 2.95 -9.74
C SER A 204 8.69 2.96 -8.27
N ILE A 205 9.98 3.08 -8.04
CA ILE A 205 10.56 3.24 -6.70
C ILE A 205 10.97 4.70 -6.54
N GLU A 206 10.47 5.38 -5.49
CA GLU A 206 10.66 6.81 -5.22
C GLU A 206 11.57 7.11 -4.01
#